data_4fb91b4b26907ed067a4ea8902a52880
#
_entry.id   4fb91b4b26907ed067a4ea8902a52880
#
_cell.length_a   1.000
_cell.length_b   1.000
_cell.length_c   1.000
_cell.angle_alpha   90.00
_cell.angle_beta   90.00
_cell.angle_gamma   90.00
#
_symmetry.space_group_name_H-M   'P 1'
#
loop_
_entity.id
_entity.type
_entity.pdbx_description
1 polymer ?
#
loop_
_entity_poly.entity_id
_entity_poly.type
_entity_poly.pdbx_seq_one_letter_code
_entity_poly.pdbx_strand_id
1 'polypeptide(L)' 'MHRAALFVLAACCGASIALAADDPKQRQDLSAVIALQGKPCGEVVSYVVQGDNDFVATCKDGNQYHVYVKDGRVVVEKK' A
#
# COMPACT_ATOMS: atom_id res chain seq x y z
N MET A 1 -36.13 10.42 -26.16
CA MET A 1 -35.73 10.13 -25.90
C MET A 1 -34.91 9.93 -25.28
N HIS A 2 -34.71 9.78 -25.06
CA HIS A 2 -33.99 9.51 -24.49
C HIS A 2 -33.04 9.39 -23.97
N ARG A 3 -32.66 9.31 -23.69
CA ARG A 3 -31.94 9.08 -23.34
C ARG A 3 -31.00 9.13 -22.87
N ALA A 4 -30.77 9.11 -22.54
CA ALA A 4 -29.92 9.11 -22.17
C ALA A 4 -29.08 9.11 -21.57
N ALA A 5 -28.80 8.96 -21.35
CA ALA A 5 -27.94 8.86 -20.83
C ALA A 5 -27.13 8.73 -20.23
N LEU A 6 -26.89 8.54 -20.06
CA LEU A 6 -26.13 8.31 -19.56
C LEU A 6 -25.17 8.31 -19.04
N PHE A 7 -24.89 8.36 -18.86
CA PHE A 7 -24.02 8.29 -18.41
C PHE A 7 -23.18 8.26 -17.89
N VAL A 8 -23.07 8.22 -17.70
CA VAL A 8 -22.37 8.18 -17.28
C VAL A 8 -21.56 8.10 -16.76
N LEU A 9 -21.35 7.92 -16.60
CA LEU A 9 -20.60 7.74 -16.11
C LEU A 9 -19.67 7.77 -15.79
N ALA A 10 -19.58 7.73 -15.80
CA ALA A 10 -18.71 7.76 -15.61
C ALA A 10 -17.89 7.93 -15.14
N ALA A 11 -17.73 7.91 -15.02
CA ALA A 11 -16.87 8.08 -14.58
C ALA A 11 -16.28 7.99 -13.99
N CYS A 12 -16.03 7.75 -13.65
CA CYS A 12 -15.32 7.68 -13.03
C CYS A 12 -14.49 7.58 -12.74
N CYS A 13 -14.33 7.43 -12.77
CA CYS A 13 -13.52 7.32 -12.51
C CYS A 13 -12.64 7.46 -12.18
N GLY A 14 -12.43 7.36 -12.17
CA GLY A 14 -11.51 7.42 -11.90
C GLY A 14 -10.83 7.57 -11.26
N ALA A 15 -10.59 7.45 -10.88
CA ALA A 15 -9.93 7.65 -10.17
C ALA A 15 -9.06 7.05 -9.73
N SER A 16 -8.56 6.83 -9.56
CA SER A 16 -7.80 6.32 -9.14
C SER A 16 -6.96 6.40 -8.47
N ILE A 17 -6.60 6.16 -8.06
CA ILE A 17 -5.97 6.38 -7.38
C ILE A 17 -5.45 5.59 -6.56
N ALA A 18 -4.94 5.65 -6.04
CA ALA A 18 -4.21 5.03 -5.23
C ALA A 18 -4.79 4.51 -4.20
N LEU A 19 -4.50 3.74 -3.79
CA LEU A 19 -5.14 3.23 -3.16
C LEU A 19 -4.68 2.49 -2.17
N ALA A 20 -5.23 2.45 -1.13
CA ALA A 20 -4.98 1.53 -0.10
C ALA A 20 -5.25 0.20 -0.67
N ALA A 21 -4.30 -0.59 -0.77
CA ALA A 21 -4.48 -1.94 -1.21
C ALA A 21 -4.72 -2.80 0.01
N ASP A 22 -5.34 -3.95 -0.21
CA ASP A 22 -5.69 -4.81 0.90
C ASP A 22 -5.44 -6.27 0.53
N ASP A 23 -4.26 -6.55 0.02
CA ASP A 23 -3.86 -7.90 -0.31
C ASP A 23 -3.24 -8.55 0.92
N PRO A 24 -3.86 -9.59 1.48
CA PRO A 24 -3.32 -10.25 2.68
C PRO A 24 -1.92 -10.77 2.50
N LYS A 25 -1.61 -11.28 1.31
CA LYS A 25 -0.28 -11.80 1.05
C LYS A 25 0.74 -10.68 1.08
N GLN A 26 0.41 -9.55 0.49
CA GLN A 26 1.32 -8.41 0.50
C GLN A 26 1.52 -7.88 1.92
N ARG A 27 0.46 -7.87 2.74
CA ARG A 27 0.62 -7.48 4.13
C ARG A 27 1.58 -8.41 4.88
N GLN A 28 1.45 -9.70 4.63
CA GLN A 28 2.35 -10.68 5.25
C GLN A 28 3.79 -10.48 4.80
N ASP A 29 3.98 -10.23 3.51
CA ASP A 29 5.32 -10.00 2.97
C ASP A 29 5.95 -8.75 3.60
N LEU A 30 5.19 -7.68 3.71
CA LEU A 30 5.68 -6.45 4.33
C LEU A 30 5.98 -6.67 5.81
N SER A 31 5.13 -7.42 6.50
CA SER A 31 5.37 -7.75 7.91
C SER A 31 6.68 -8.50 8.07
N ALA A 32 6.92 -9.47 7.21
CA ALA A 32 8.15 -10.27 7.27
C ALA A 32 9.38 -9.41 7.01
N VAL A 33 9.30 -8.54 6.02
CA VAL A 33 10.42 -7.66 5.66
C VAL A 33 10.75 -6.74 6.83
N ILE A 34 9.74 -6.13 7.45
CA ILE A 34 9.95 -5.23 8.57
C ILE A 34 10.56 -5.98 9.76
N ALA A 35 10.07 -7.19 10.01
CA ALA A 35 10.58 -8.02 11.10
C ALA A 35 12.03 -8.41 10.86
N LEU A 36 12.38 -8.76 9.62
CA LEU A 36 13.73 -9.13 9.28
C LEU A 36 14.71 -7.97 9.47
N GLN A 37 14.22 -6.75 9.35
CA GLN A 37 15.04 -5.56 9.60
C GLN A 37 15.12 -5.23 11.09
N GLY A 38 14.46 -6.01 11.94
CA GLY A 38 14.49 -5.78 13.37
C GLY A 38 13.65 -4.62 13.85
N LYS A 39 12.67 -4.20 13.04
CA LYS A 39 11.84 -3.06 13.39
C LYS A 39 10.57 -3.53 14.11
N PRO A 40 10.13 -2.82 15.14
CA PRO A 40 8.91 -3.19 15.84
C PRO A 40 7.69 -2.87 14.96
N CYS A 41 6.77 -3.79 14.87
CA CYS A 41 5.59 -3.64 14.03
C CYS A 41 4.40 -4.45 14.57
N GLY A 42 4.64 -5.68 14.97
CA GLY A 42 3.60 -6.63 15.26
C GLY A 42 3.16 -7.30 13.98
N GLU A 43 2.45 -6.57 13.18
CA GLU A 43 2.12 -7.02 11.83
C GLU A 43 1.58 -5.84 11.05
N VAL A 44 1.67 -5.90 9.74
CA VAL A 44 1.15 -4.85 8.88
C VAL A 44 -0.35 -5.05 8.76
N VAL A 45 -1.11 -4.03 9.13
CA VAL A 45 -2.57 -4.08 9.06
C VAL A 45 -3.10 -3.40 7.81
N SER A 46 -2.34 -2.52 7.21
CA SER A 46 -2.70 -1.87 5.96
C SER A 46 -1.45 -1.33 5.29
N TYR A 47 -1.56 -1.03 4.01
CA TYR A 47 -0.44 -0.42 3.30
C TYR A 47 -0.95 0.38 2.12
N VAL A 48 -0.12 1.30 1.67
CA VAL A 48 -0.40 2.12 0.48
C VAL A 48 0.73 1.85 -0.51
N VAL A 49 0.36 1.62 -1.76
CA VAL A 49 1.33 1.43 -2.83
C VAL A 49 1.66 2.81 -3.40
N GLN A 50 2.92 3.17 -3.38
CA GLN A 50 3.37 4.46 -3.91
C GLN A 50 4.03 4.35 -5.26
N GLY A 51 4.39 3.15 -5.66
CA GLY A 51 5.04 2.89 -6.93
C GLY A 51 5.54 1.47 -6.96
N ASP A 52 6.35 1.14 -7.95
CA ASP A 52 6.89 -0.19 -8.06
C ASP A 52 7.78 -0.48 -6.85
N ASN A 53 7.44 -1.54 -6.13
CA ASN A 53 8.20 -1.94 -4.95
C ASN A 53 8.41 -0.80 -3.98
N ASP A 54 7.36 0.01 -3.80
CA ASP A 54 7.43 1.17 -2.92
C ASP A 54 6.11 1.27 -2.17
N PHE A 55 6.17 1.08 -0.85
CA PHE A 55 5.00 0.98 -0.01
C PHE A 55 5.14 1.82 1.25
N VAL A 56 4.01 2.27 1.77
CA VAL A 56 3.96 2.78 3.14
C VAL A 56 3.09 1.81 3.91
N ALA A 57 3.67 1.17 4.88
CA ALA A 57 3.00 0.14 5.67
C ALA A 57 2.62 0.69 7.03
N THR A 58 1.43 0.37 7.48
CA THR A 58 0.98 0.72 8.82
C THR A 58 0.92 -0.54 9.66
N CYS A 59 1.56 -0.49 10.82
CA CYS A 59 1.69 -1.63 11.70
C CYS A 59 0.60 -1.63 12.77
N LYS A 60 0.35 -2.81 13.32
CA LYS A 60 -0.63 -2.98 14.37
C LYS A 60 -0.30 -2.15 15.59
N ASP A 61 0.99 -1.94 15.86
CA ASP A 61 1.41 -1.14 17.02
C ASP A 61 1.37 0.36 16.75
N GLY A 62 0.89 0.78 15.58
CA GLY A 62 0.77 2.19 15.24
C GLY A 62 1.95 2.76 14.48
N ASN A 63 3.05 2.06 14.41
CA ASN A 63 4.20 2.52 13.64
C ASN A 63 3.92 2.44 12.15
N GLN A 64 4.52 3.36 11.40
CA GLN A 64 4.47 3.34 9.95
C GLN A 64 5.87 3.30 9.39
N TYR A 65 6.03 2.57 8.31
CA TYR A 65 7.33 2.42 7.66
C TYR A 65 7.21 2.63 6.17
N HIS A 66 8.21 3.28 5.62
CA HIS A 66 8.38 3.36 4.18
C HIS A 66 9.24 2.17 3.78
N VAL A 67 8.66 1.28 2.99
CA VAL A 67 9.35 0.06 2.54
C VAL A 67 9.53 0.16 1.04
N TYR A 68 10.76 0.15 0.58
CA TYR A 68 11.03 0.32 -0.84
C TYR A 68 12.32 -0.39 -1.21
N VAL A 69 12.60 -0.44 -2.50
CA VAL A 69 13.82 -1.05 -3.02
C VAL A 69 14.74 0.04 -3.54
N LYS A 70 15.99 0.00 -3.12
CA LYS A 70 17.00 0.94 -3.58
C LYS A 70 18.27 0.14 -3.85
N ASP A 71 18.81 0.28 -5.05
CA ASP A 71 20.03 -0.41 -5.45
C ASP A 71 19.95 -1.92 -5.20
N GLY A 72 18.79 -2.50 -5.52
CA GLY A 72 18.58 -3.94 -5.36
C GLY A 72 18.38 -4.41 -3.93
N ARG A 73 18.23 -3.48 -3.00
CA ARG A 73 18.03 -3.81 -1.58
C ARG A 73 16.71 -3.29 -1.08
N VAL A 74 16.12 -4.03 -0.19
CA VAL A 74 14.90 -3.59 0.48
C VAL A 74 15.31 -2.67 1.63
N VAL A 75 14.72 -1.48 1.65
CA VAL A 75 14.98 -0.49 2.69
C VAL A 75 13.70 -0.29 3.49
N VAL A 76 13.81 -0.25 4.81
CA VAL A 76 12.70 0.00 5.71
C VAL A 76 13.05 1.21 6.56
N GLU A 77 12.28 2.28 6.41
CA GLU A 77 12.51 3.51 7.14
C GLU A 77 11.26 3.88 7.94
N LYS A 78 11.45 4.17 9.20
CA LYS A 78 10.34 4.59 10.04
C LYS A 78 9.89 5.99 9.66
N LYS A 79 8.59 6.17 9.58
CA LYS A 79 8.02 7.47 9.25
C LYS A 79 7.70 8.30 10.48
#